data_e10aef8e4ac05095a834e6f63230f91a
#
_entry.id   e10aef8e4ac05095a834e6f63230f91a
#
_cell.length_a   1.000
_cell.length_b   1.000
_cell.length_c   1.000
_cell.angle_alpha   90.00
_cell.angle_beta   90.00
_cell.angle_gamma   90.00
#
_symmetry.space_group_name_H-M   'P 1'
#
loop_
_entity.id
_entity.type
_entity.pdbx_description
1 polymer ?
#
loop_
_entity_poly.entity_id
_entity_poly.type
_entity_poly.pdbx_seq_one_letter_code
_entity_poly.pdbx_strand_id
1 'polypeptide(L)'
;ITVKEYPKIECGTGETGIDLGCKDSAMTSNGEVLKTKVTQQYAKKLGIAQRAKNKQRVKAIHAKIKNTRQDLIHKFTTNLAKTNKIIIIGKLQSKSFTRGKLAKSVYDAGWFEIKRQLTYKCENAGCYYDEVNESYTTQTCSCCGSRQNSPKGRTGLGIREWLCECGVTHDRDINAAKNILALGLERLAVGIPSL
;
A
#
# COMPACT_ATOMS: atom_id res chain seq x y z
N ILE A 1 -13.09 -36.49 0.72
CA ILE A 1 -12.62 -35.18 0.19
C ILE A 1 -11.22 -34.99 0.76
N THR A 2 -10.18 -35.23 -0.04
CA THR A 2 -8.80 -34.98 0.39
C THR A 2 -8.55 -33.48 0.34
N VAL A 3 -8.48 -32.85 1.50
CA VAL A 3 -8.07 -31.44 1.62
C VAL A 3 -6.58 -31.41 1.27
N LYS A 4 -6.22 -30.77 0.17
CA LYS A 4 -4.80 -30.47 -0.12
C LYS A 4 -4.31 -29.51 0.97
N GLU A 5 -3.47 -30.01 1.86
CA GLU A 5 -2.73 -29.14 2.77
C GLU A 5 -1.74 -28.33 1.93
N TYR A 6 -2.00 -27.04 1.85
CA TYR A 6 -1.01 -26.10 1.29
C TYR A 6 0.09 -25.90 2.34
N PRO A 7 1.38 -25.84 1.93
CA PRO A 7 2.47 -25.60 2.86
C PRO A 7 2.21 -24.27 3.59
N LYS A 8 2.18 -24.34 4.93
CA LYS A 8 2.08 -23.12 5.76
C LYS A 8 3.29 -22.24 5.46
N ILE A 9 3.02 -20.98 5.15
CA ILE A 9 4.06 -19.96 5.07
C ILE A 9 4.34 -19.57 6.53
N GLU A 10 5.58 -19.73 6.98
CA GLU A 10 6.01 -19.19 8.27
C GLU A 10 6.38 -17.71 8.12
N CYS A 11 5.99 -16.89 9.09
CA CYS A 11 6.35 -15.48 9.09
C CYS A 11 7.85 -15.28 9.36
N GLY A 12 8.39 -14.17 8.84
CA GLY A 12 9.75 -13.75 9.16
C GLY A 12 9.86 -13.09 10.53
N THR A 13 10.99 -12.43 10.78
CA THR A 13 11.27 -11.73 12.04
C THR A 13 11.18 -10.21 11.92
N GLY A 14 11.02 -9.67 10.71
CA GLY A 14 10.99 -8.25 10.43
C GLY A 14 9.71 -7.57 10.89
N GLU A 15 9.74 -6.23 10.84
CA GLU A 15 8.60 -5.36 11.11
C GLU A 15 8.49 -4.33 10.00
N THR A 16 7.29 -4.04 9.52
CA THR A 16 7.10 -3.07 8.45
C THR A 16 5.79 -2.31 8.59
N GLY A 17 5.88 -0.98 8.33
CA GLY A 17 4.73 -0.12 8.09
C GLY A 17 4.50 0.06 6.61
N ILE A 18 3.26 0.26 6.19
CA ILE A 18 2.88 0.40 4.78
C ILE A 18 2.03 1.66 4.62
N ASP A 19 2.54 2.61 3.84
CA ASP A 19 1.79 3.77 3.35
C ASP A 19 1.16 3.45 1.99
N LEU A 20 -0.13 3.75 1.82
CA LEU A 20 -0.88 3.52 0.59
C LEU A 20 -1.00 4.81 -0.23
N GLY A 21 -0.53 4.79 -1.45
CA GLY A 21 -0.52 5.95 -2.34
C GLY A 21 -1.18 5.73 -3.70
N CYS A 22 -1.46 6.84 -4.40
CA CYS A 22 -1.97 6.79 -5.78
C CYS A 22 -0.86 6.73 -6.83
N LYS A 23 0.34 7.25 -6.56
CA LYS A 23 1.48 7.21 -7.48
C LYS A 23 2.18 5.86 -7.40
N ASP A 24 2.68 5.56 -6.25
CA ASP A 24 3.14 4.25 -5.84
C ASP A 24 2.03 3.63 -4.99
N SER A 25 1.61 2.41 -5.31
CA SER A 25 0.40 1.82 -4.71
C SER A 25 0.57 1.47 -3.25
N ALA A 26 1.80 1.14 -2.86
CA ALA A 26 2.23 0.98 -1.48
C ALA A 26 3.73 1.27 -1.37
N MET A 27 4.13 1.86 -0.25
CA MET A 27 5.51 2.09 0.16
C MET A 27 5.71 1.49 1.54
N THR A 28 6.76 0.71 1.74
CA THR A 28 7.10 0.17 3.05
C THR A 28 8.06 1.08 3.80
N SER A 29 8.12 0.92 5.13
CA SER A 29 9.09 1.62 5.99
C SER A 29 10.55 1.30 5.65
N ASN A 30 10.79 0.17 4.97
CA ASN A 30 12.10 -0.29 4.53
C ASN A 30 12.43 0.17 3.10
N GLY A 31 11.54 0.96 2.45
CA GLY A 31 11.74 1.50 1.10
C GLY A 31 11.32 0.57 -0.04
N GLU A 32 10.68 -0.56 0.24
CA GLU A 32 10.13 -1.44 -0.80
C GLU A 32 8.86 -0.82 -1.40
N VAL A 33 8.76 -0.80 -2.73
CA VAL A 33 7.70 -0.09 -3.47
C VAL A 33 6.87 -1.06 -4.28
N LEU A 34 5.54 -0.97 -4.15
CA LEU A 34 4.60 -1.64 -5.05
C LEU A 34 4.04 -0.67 -6.09
N LYS A 35 4.22 -0.97 -7.37
CA LYS A 35 3.66 -0.21 -8.51
C LYS A 35 2.65 -1.05 -9.27
N THR A 36 1.35 -0.75 -9.13
CA THR A 36 0.27 -1.49 -9.79
C THR A 36 -0.35 -0.77 -10.99
N LYS A 37 0.21 0.38 -11.41
CA LYS A 37 -0.31 1.17 -12.55
C LYS A 37 -0.08 0.48 -13.91
N VAL A 38 -0.58 -0.73 -14.05
CA VAL A 38 -0.46 -1.56 -15.24
C VAL A 38 -1.27 -0.98 -16.41
N THR A 39 -2.37 -0.26 -16.14
CA THR A 39 -3.28 0.29 -17.15
C THR A 39 -2.55 1.17 -18.17
N GLN A 40 -1.53 1.94 -17.76
CA GLN A 40 -0.76 2.80 -18.66
C GLN A 40 -0.01 2.00 -19.73
N GLN A 41 0.51 0.83 -19.40
CA GLN A 41 1.24 -0.05 -20.32
C GLN A 41 0.34 -0.56 -21.46
N TYR A 42 -0.95 -0.69 -21.17
CA TYR A 42 -1.94 -1.18 -22.12
C TYR A 42 -2.78 -0.08 -22.78
N ALA A 43 -2.60 1.19 -22.41
CA ALA A 43 -3.45 2.30 -22.85
C ALA A 43 -3.52 2.42 -24.39
N LYS A 44 -2.38 2.33 -25.07
CA LYS A 44 -2.33 2.39 -26.55
C LYS A 44 -3.11 1.24 -27.19
N LYS A 45 -2.89 0.00 -26.72
CA LYS A 45 -3.57 -1.20 -27.25
C LYS A 45 -5.08 -1.14 -26.99
N LEU A 46 -5.47 -0.68 -25.79
CA LEU A 46 -6.86 -0.50 -25.40
C LEU A 46 -7.55 0.55 -26.30
N GLY A 47 -6.92 1.71 -26.51
CA GLY A 47 -7.45 2.77 -27.37
C GLY A 47 -7.67 2.31 -28.81
N ILE A 48 -6.75 1.53 -29.39
CA ILE A 48 -6.92 0.94 -30.73
C ILE A 48 -8.14 -0.01 -30.77
N ALA A 49 -8.24 -0.92 -29.79
CA ALA A 49 -9.35 -1.88 -29.72
C ALA A 49 -10.71 -1.19 -29.52
N GLN A 50 -10.76 -0.12 -28.75
CA GLN A 50 -11.96 0.68 -28.51
C GLN A 50 -12.42 1.42 -29.78
N ARG A 51 -11.50 2.09 -30.50
CA ARG A 51 -11.81 2.77 -31.78
C ARG A 51 -12.31 1.78 -32.83
N ALA A 52 -11.71 0.58 -32.87
CA ALA A 52 -12.16 -0.50 -33.74
C ALA A 52 -13.46 -1.19 -33.28
N LYS A 53 -14.09 -0.73 -32.18
CA LYS A 53 -15.29 -1.32 -31.58
C LYS A 53 -15.18 -2.83 -31.31
N ASN A 54 -13.94 -3.36 -31.17
CA ASN A 54 -13.68 -4.77 -30.92
C ASN A 54 -13.87 -5.11 -29.44
N LYS A 55 -15.09 -5.40 -29.05
CA LYS A 55 -15.50 -5.69 -27.67
C LYS A 55 -14.73 -6.88 -27.06
N GLN A 56 -14.48 -7.94 -27.84
CA GLN A 56 -13.75 -9.11 -27.35
C GLN A 56 -12.31 -8.75 -26.98
N ARG A 57 -11.62 -8.00 -27.85
CA ARG A 57 -10.24 -7.54 -27.59
C ARG A 57 -10.17 -6.59 -26.42
N VAL A 58 -11.13 -5.67 -26.28
CA VAL A 58 -11.24 -4.78 -25.10
C VAL A 58 -11.37 -5.59 -23.82
N LYS A 59 -12.26 -6.60 -23.78
CA LYS A 59 -12.45 -7.50 -22.62
C LYS A 59 -11.16 -8.26 -22.29
N ALA A 60 -10.48 -8.80 -23.30
CA ALA A 60 -9.21 -9.53 -23.11
C ALA A 60 -8.10 -8.62 -22.54
N ILE A 61 -7.98 -7.37 -23.01
CA ILE A 61 -7.01 -6.41 -22.48
C ILE A 61 -7.31 -6.07 -21.03
N HIS A 62 -8.58 -5.83 -20.67
CA HIS A 62 -8.95 -5.57 -19.27
C HIS A 62 -8.68 -6.77 -18.36
N ALA A 63 -8.95 -8.00 -18.82
CA ALA A 63 -8.61 -9.22 -18.09
C ALA A 63 -7.09 -9.31 -17.85
N LYS A 64 -6.27 -9.00 -18.86
CA LYS A 64 -4.82 -8.99 -18.73
C LYS A 64 -4.33 -7.94 -17.74
N ILE A 65 -4.87 -6.72 -17.78
CA ILE A 65 -4.56 -5.66 -16.81
C ILE A 65 -4.88 -6.13 -15.39
N LYS A 66 -6.08 -6.69 -15.17
CA LYS A 66 -6.51 -7.22 -13.88
C LYS A 66 -5.54 -8.31 -13.36
N ASN A 67 -5.27 -9.31 -14.20
CA ASN A 67 -4.42 -10.45 -13.81
C ASN A 67 -2.98 -10.02 -13.49
N THR A 68 -2.40 -9.11 -14.31
CA THR A 68 -1.06 -8.58 -14.05
C THR A 68 -1.02 -7.81 -12.73
N ARG A 69 -2.03 -6.98 -12.45
CA ARG A 69 -2.12 -6.27 -11.17
C ARG A 69 -2.23 -7.24 -9.99
N GLN A 70 -3.08 -8.24 -10.09
CA GLN A 70 -3.22 -9.26 -9.06
C GLN A 70 -1.92 -10.01 -8.80
N ASP A 71 -1.19 -10.40 -9.83
CA ASP A 71 0.11 -11.07 -9.70
C ASP A 71 1.13 -10.20 -8.95
N LEU A 72 1.23 -8.91 -9.30
CA LEU A 72 2.10 -7.96 -8.60
C LEU A 72 1.75 -7.84 -7.12
N ILE A 73 0.46 -7.68 -6.80
CA ILE A 73 -0.02 -7.59 -5.42
C ILE A 73 0.26 -8.92 -4.68
N HIS A 74 0.01 -10.06 -5.32
CA HIS A 74 0.27 -11.37 -4.72
C HIS A 74 1.74 -11.58 -4.37
N LYS A 75 2.65 -11.22 -5.26
CA LYS A 75 4.11 -11.31 -5.02
C LYS A 75 4.53 -10.43 -3.86
N PHE A 76 4.11 -9.16 -3.88
CA PHE A 76 4.42 -8.19 -2.84
C PHE A 76 3.91 -8.64 -1.46
N THR A 77 2.61 -8.94 -1.34
CA THR A 77 2.01 -9.34 -0.07
C THR A 77 2.53 -10.69 0.45
N THR A 78 2.89 -11.62 -0.45
CA THR A 78 3.52 -12.88 -0.05
C THR A 78 4.94 -12.65 0.48
N ASN A 79 5.71 -11.77 -0.18
CA ASN A 79 7.05 -11.40 0.29
C ASN A 79 6.97 -10.78 1.69
N LEU A 80 6.07 -9.82 1.89
CA LEU A 80 5.88 -9.18 3.20
C LEU A 80 5.52 -10.19 4.30
N ALA A 81 4.58 -11.10 4.05
CA ALA A 81 4.18 -12.12 5.03
C ALA A 81 5.31 -13.11 5.35
N LYS A 82 6.21 -13.39 4.40
CA LYS A 82 7.38 -14.26 4.61
C LYS A 82 8.52 -13.59 5.36
N THR A 83 8.67 -12.27 5.23
CA THR A 83 9.83 -11.55 5.77
C THR A 83 9.54 -10.86 7.09
N ASN A 84 8.27 -10.59 7.41
CA ASN A 84 7.90 -9.81 8.58
C ASN A 84 7.02 -10.59 9.55
N LYS A 85 7.23 -10.35 10.85
CA LYS A 85 6.39 -10.79 11.95
C LYS A 85 5.26 -9.78 12.23
N ILE A 86 5.52 -8.50 12.01
CA ILE A 86 4.58 -7.41 12.26
C ILE A 86 4.42 -6.60 10.98
N ILE A 87 3.17 -6.44 10.54
CA ILE A 87 2.80 -5.65 9.36
C ILE A 87 1.69 -4.69 9.73
N ILE A 88 1.98 -3.38 9.68
CA ILE A 88 1.02 -2.33 9.99
C ILE A 88 0.71 -1.53 8.71
N ILE A 89 -0.55 -1.28 8.42
CA ILE A 89 -0.96 -0.53 7.23
C ILE A 89 -1.81 0.69 7.59
N GLY A 90 -1.67 1.77 6.82
CA GLY A 90 -2.50 2.97 6.96
C GLY A 90 -3.96 2.69 6.60
N LYS A 91 -4.89 3.15 7.48
CA LYS A 91 -6.34 3.04 7.26
C LYS A 91 -6.84 4.21 6.41
N LEU A 92 -6.68 4.11 5.08
CA LEU A 92 -7.28 5.07 4.17
C LEU A 92 -8.81 5.00 4.24
N GLN A 93 -9.46 6.16 4.36
CA GLN A 93 -10.91 6.28 4.16
C GLN A 93 -11.23 6.22 2.66
N SER A 94 -11.09 5.03 2.06
CA SER A 94 -11.19 4.82 0.62
C SER A 94 -12.55 5.23 0.03
N LYS A 95 -13.63 5.24 0.83
CA LYS A 95 -14.99 5.65 0.37
C LYS A 95 -15.05 7.09 -0.15
N SER A 96 -14.27 8.01 0.40
CA SER A 96 -14.23 9.40 -0.06
C SER A 96 -13.50 9.58 -1.39
N PHE A 97 -12.56 8.67 -1.72
CA PHE A 97 -11.75 8.74 -2.93
C PHE A 97 -12.35 7.99 -4.13
N THR A 98 -13.35 7.13 -3.91
CA THR A 98 -14.03 6.38 -5.00
C THR A 98 -15.03 7.21 -5.78
N ARG A 99 -15.36 8.41 -5.31
CA ARG A 99 -16.26 9.36 -5.99
C ARG A 99 -15.43 10.55 -6.48
N GLY A 100 -15.20 10.67 -7.80
CA GLY A 100 -14.54 11.84 -8.38
C GLY A 100 -13.32 11.54 -9.26
N LYS A 101 -12.51 12.55 -9.54
CA LYS A 101 -11.37 12.49 -10.49
C LYS A 101 -10.28 11.47 -10.10
N LEU A 102 -10.17 11.11 -8.83
CA LEU A 102 -9.17 10.16 -8.33
C LEU A 102 -9.66 8.70 -8.34
N ALA A 103 -10.95 8.44 -8.57
CA ALA A 103 -11.52 7.10 -8.51
C ALA A 103 -10.74 6.09 -9.35
N LYS A 104 -10.40 6.43 -10.60
CA LYS A 104 -9.61 5.57 -11.47
C LYS A 104 -8.23 5.24 -10.87
N SER A 105 -7.53 6.23 -10.31
CA SER A 105 -6.21 6.02 -9.70
C SER A 105 -6.29 5.13 -8.46
N VAL A 106 -7.33 5.28 -7.66
CA VAL A 106 -7.59 4.44 -6.47
C VAL A 106 -7.88 2.99 -6.87
N TYR A 107 -8.73 2.78 -7.87
CA TYR A 107 -8.99 1.44 -8.41
C TYR A 107 -7.72 0.81 -9.01
N ASP A 108 -6.91 1.60 -9.72
CA ASP A 108 -5.65 1.14 -10.30
C ASP A 108 -4.58 0.84 -9.24
N ALA A 109 -4.59 1.52 -8.10
CA ALA A 109 -3.71 1.27 -6.97
C ALA A 109 -4.00 -0.06 -6.27
N GLY A 110 -5.26 -0.54 -6.29
CA GLY A 110 -5.63 -1.85 -5.78
C GLY A 110 -5.59 -1.97 -4.25
N TRP A 111 -5.77 -0.89 -3.50
CA TRP A 111 -5.65 -0.85 -2.03
C TRP A 111 -6.51 -1.88 -1.31
N PHE A 112 -7.75 -2.06 -1.75
CA PHE A 112 -8.63 -3.07 -1.17
C PHE A 112 -8.04 -4.48 -1.31
N GLU A 113 -7.48 -4.80 -2.48
CA GLU A 113 -6.90 -6.12 -2.74
C GLU A 113 -5.60 -6.33 -1.94
N ILE A 114 -4.78 -5.30 -1.76
CA ILE A 114 -3.59 -5.34 -0.91
C ILE A 114 -4.00 -5.69 0.52
N LYS A 115 -4.96 -4.96 1.11
CA LYS A 115 -5.45 -5.19 2.46
C LYS A 115 -6.04 -6.60 2.60
N ARG A 116 -6.95 -6.98 1.69
CA ARG A 116 -7.57 -8.31 1.70
C ARG A 116 -6.54 -9.44 1.68
N GLN A 117 -5.48 -9.29 0.85
CA GLN A 117 -4.44 -10.30 0.76
C GLN A 117 -3.54 -10.33 1.99
N LEU A 118 -3.20 -9.18 2.56
CA LEU A 118 -2.43 -9.13 3.80
C LEU A 118 -3.19 -9.78 4.95
N THR A 119 -4.49 -9.48 5.10
CA THR A 119 -5.31 -10.08 6.16
C THR A 119 -5.19 -11.60 6.19
N TYR A 120 -5.57 -12.30 5.10
CA TYR A 120 -5.56 -13.76 5.14
C TYR A 120 -4.15 -14.38 5.09
N LYS A 121 -3.18 -13.69 4.47
CA LYS A 121 -1.81 -14.21 4.42
C LYS A 121 -1.10 -14.08 5.75
N CYS A 122 -1.30 -12.98 6.47
CA CYS A 122 -0.77 -12.79 7.82
C CYS A 122 -1.40 -13.79 8.79
N GLU A 123 -2.72 -14.00 8.72
CA GLU A 123 -3.40 -15.01 9.50
C GLU A 123 -2.82 -16.41 9.24
N ASN A 124 -2.65 -16.79 7.97
CA ASN A 124 -2.08 -18.09 7.60
C ASN A 124 -0.60 -18.25 7.98
N ALA A 125 0.17 -17.17 7.97
CA ALA A 125 1.60 -17.18 8.29
C ALA A 125 1.88 -17.00 9.79
N GLY A 126 0.90 -16.60 10.59
CA GLY A 126 1.08 -16.23 11.98
C GLY A 126 1.72 -14.87 12.20
N CYS A 127 1.63 -13.96 11.20
CA CYS A 127 2.08 -12.57 11.33
C CYS A 127 1.01 -11.73 12.05
N TYR A 128 1.45 -10.76 12.84
CA TYR A 128 0.55 -9.71 13.32
C TYR A 128 0.25 -8.71 12.21
N TYR A 129 -1.04 -8.43 11.99
CA TYR A 129 -1.51 -7.45 11.01
C TYR A 129 -2.50 -6.49 11.67
N ASP A 130 -2.29 -5.18 11.52
CA ASP A 130 -3.22 -4.15 12.00
C ASP A 130 -3.33 -2.98 11.03
N GLU A 131 -4.48 -2.27 11.09
CA GLU A 131 -4.74 -1.04 10.36
C GLU A 131 -4.81 0.15 11.30
N VAL A 132 -3.95 1.15 11.11
CA VAL A 132 -3.87 2.35 11.95
C VAL A 132 -4.33 3.60 11.22
N ASN A 133 -4.83 4.58 11.97
CA ASN A 133 -5.17 5.89 11.40
C ASN A 133 -3.90 6.59 10.90
N GLU A 134 -3.86 6.91 9.62
CA GLU A 134 -2.71 7.54 8.96
C GLU A 134 -2.70 9.07 9.03
N SER A 135 -3.58 9.68 9.82
CA SER A 135 -3.66 11.13 9.93
C SER A 135 -2.31 11.72 10.35
N TYR A 136 -1.82 12.67 9.56
CA TYR A 136 -0.56 13.39 9.78
C TYR A 136 0.74 12.57 9.63
N THR A 137 0.69 11.30 9.32
CA THR A 137 1.90 10.45 9.18
C THR A 137 2.88 10.99 8.12
N THR A 138 2.40 11.59 7.04
CA THR A 138 3.22 12.24 6.01
C THR A 138 3.85 13.56 6.47
N GLN A 139 3.35 14.17 7.54
CA GLN A 139 3.75 15.48 8.04
C GLN A 139 4.58 15.40 9.33
N THR A 140 4.45 14.32 10.07
CA THR A 140 5.20 14.10 11.31
C THR A 140 6.57 13.54 10.99
N CYS A 141 7.62 14.13 11.51
CA CYS A 141 8.97 13.59 11.37
C CYS A 141 9.09 12.27 12.14
N SER A 142 9.47 11.19 11.46
CA SER A 142 9.63 9.87 12.09
C SER A 142 10.83 9.78 13.03
N CYS A 143 11.68 10.82 13.07
CA CYS A 143 12.84 10.89 13.96
C CYS A 143 12.54 11.65 15.26
N CYS A 144 11.97 12.85 15.18
CA CYS A 144 11.78 13.73 16.34
C CYS A 144 10.31 14.03 16.68
N GLY A 145 9.34 13.55 15.89
CA GLY A 145 7.92 13.81 16.11
C GLY A 145 7.42 15.21 15.71
N SER A 146 8.32 16.15 15.34
CA SER A 146 7.95 17.49 14.95
C SER A 146 7.18 17.50 13.62
N ARG A 147 6.28 18.48 13.47
CA ARG A 147 5.58 18.78 12.20
C ARG A 147 6.00 20.12 11.60
N GLN A 148 7.03 20.74 12.13
CA GLN A 148 7.57 21.96 11.56
C GLN A 148 8.34 21.64 10.28
N ASN A 149 8.35 22.58 9.33
CA ASN A 149 8.98 22.45 8.01
C ASN A 149 8.50 21.28 7.16
N SER A 150 7.46 20.54 7.60
CA SER A 150 6.90 19.43 6.82
C SER A 150 6.00 19.93 5.68
N PRO A 151 5.91 19.19 4.56
CA PRO A 151 5.00 19.51 3.47
C PRO A 151 3.54 19.46 3.92
N LYS A 152 2.81 20.61 3.83
CA LYS A 152 1.42 20.72 4.29
C LYS A 152 0.48 21.09 3.13
N GLY A 153 -0.77 20.65 3.25
CA GLY A 153 -1.84 21.02 2.34
C GLY A 153 -1.62 20.56 0.89
N ARG A 154 -2.34 21.18 -0.05
CA ARG A 154 -2.27 20.86 -1.48
C ARG A 154 -0.93 21.22 -2.11
N THR A 155 -0.30 22.29 -1.69
CA THR A 155 1.01 22.74 -2.18
C THR A 155 2.11 21.75 -1.80
N GLY A 156 2.00 21.08 -0.66
CA GLY A 156 2.95 20.06 -0.21
C GLY A 156 2.82 18.71 -0.92
N LEU A 157 1.75 18.47 -1.69
CA LEU A 157 1.54 17.16 -2.35
C LEU A 157 2.62 16.80 -3.39
N GLY A 158 3.27 17.79 -3.99
CA GLY A 158 4.35 17.59 -4.96
C GLY A 158 5.72 17.37 -4.32
N ILE A 159 5.88 17.71 -3.04
CA ILE A 159 7.16 17.62 -2.33
C ILE A 159 7.35 16.17 -1.88
N ARG A 160 8.40 15.53 -2.40
CA ARG A 160 8.76 14.15 -2.08
C ARG A 160 9.79 14.06 -0.99
N GLU A 161 10.75 14.96 -1.01
CA GLU A 161 11.83 15.03 -0.03
C GLU A 161 11.72 16.35 0.75
N TRP A 162 11.96 16.30 2.04
CA TRP A 162 11.95 17.46 2.92
C TRP A 162 12.94 17.31 4.06
N LEU A 163 13.49 18.44 4.50
CA LEU A 163 14.43 18.53 5.61
C LEU A 163 13.67 18.95 6.88
N CYS A 164 13.76 18.12 7.92
CA CYS A 164 13.22 18.44 9.23
C CYS A 164 14.16 19.39 10.00
N GLU A 165 13.64 20.13 10.96
CA GLU A 165 14.44 20.97 11.88
C GLU A 165 15.46 20.17 12.70
N CYS A 166 15.24 18.87 12.91
CA CYS A 166 16.22 17.98 13.55
C CYS A 166 17.39 17.59 12.65
N GLY A 167 17.49 18.13 11.42
CA GLY A 167 18.56 17.87 10.45
C GLY A 167 18.39 16.60 9.60
N VAL A 168 17.31 15.84 9.80
CA VAL A 168 17.07 14.61 9.02
C VAL A 168 16.29 14.93 7.73
N THR A 169 16.81 14.45 6.59
CA THR A 169 16.09 14.48 5.30
C THR A 169 15.21 13.26 5.17
N HIS A 170 13.96 13.46 4.83
CA HIS A 170 12.96 12.41 4.68
C HIS A 170 12.48 12.29 3.24
N ASP A 171 12.41 11.05 2.72
CA ASP A 171 11.42 10.72 1.71
C ASP A 171 10.04 10.69 2.38
N ARG A 172 9.08 11.38 1.79
CA ARG A 172 7.75 11.59 2.39
C ARG A 172 6.98 10.29 2.60
N ASP A 173 7.01 9.39 1.62
CA ASP A 173 6.21 8.17 1.62
C ASP A 173 6.87 7.14 2.57
N ILE A 174 8.21 7.07 2.61
CA ILE A 174 8.97 6.24 3.58
C ILE A 174 8.78 6.77 5.01
N ASN A 175 8.81 8.10 5.20
CA ASN A 175 8.55 8.72 6.50
C ASN A 175 7.14 8.39 7.01
N ALA A 176 6.13 8.45 6.13
CA ALA A 176 4.76 8.05 6.48
C ALA A 176 4.68 6.59 6.90
N ALA A 177 5.31 5.68 6.14
CA ALA A 177 5.33 4.26 6.46
C ALA A 177 6.03 3.96 7.81
N LYS A 178 7.11 4.69 8.15
CA LYS A 178 7.75 4.58 9.47
C LYS A 178 6.83 5.03 10.60
N ASN A 179 6.12 6.14 10.43
CA ASN A 179 5.15 6.62 11.41
C ASN A 179 3.96 5.66 11.57
N ILE A 180 3.48 5.05 10.47
CA ILE A 180 2.45 4.02 10.51
C ILE A 180 2.92 2.82 11.34
N LEU A 181 4.16 2.36 11.13
CA LEU A 181 4.74 1.29 11.94
C LEU A 181 4.77 1.65 13.43
N ALA A 182 5.30 2.83 13.76
CA ALA A 182 5.40 3.29 15.14
C ALA A 182 4.03 3.32 15.84
N LEU A 183 3.00 3.87 15.18
CA LEU A 183 1.63 3.89 15.71
C LEU A 183 1.06 2.48 15.97
N GLY A 184 1.35 1.52 15.10
CA GLY A 184 0.92 0.14 15.30
C GLY A 184 1.64 -0.55 16.46
N LEU A 185 2.95 -0.33 16.59
CA LEU A 185 3.75 -0.86 17.69
C LEU A 185 3.32 -0.27 19.04
N GLU A 186 3.03 1.03 19.11
CA GLU A 186 2.46 1.66 20.32
C GLU A 186 1.14 1.01 20.73
N ARG A 187 0.23 0.77 19.78
CA ARG A 187 -1.05 0.07 20.07
C ARG A 187 -0.81 -1.35 20.58
N LEU A 188 0.09 -2.08 19.94
CA LEU A 188 0.43 -3.44 20.35
C LEU A 188 1.03 -3.47 21.77
N ALA A 189 1.90 -2.52 22.13
CA ALA A 189 2.52 -2.41 23.45
C ALA A 189 1.51 -2.09 24.55
N VAL A 190 0.46 -1.31 24.24
CA VAL A 190 -0.62 -0.96 25.19
C VAL A 190 -1.70 -2.06 25.28
N GLY A 191 -1.60 -3.11 24.44
CA GLY A 191 -2.56 -4.20 24.43
C GLY A 191 -3.94 -3.82 23.88
N ILE A 192 -4.04 -2.77 23.05
CA ILE A 192 -5.28 -2.37 22.38
C ILE A 192 -5.53 -3.32 21.20
N PRO A 193 -6.66 -4.10 21.21
CA PRO A 193 -6.96 -4.99 20.09
C PRO A 193 -7.16 -4.22 18.77
N SER A 194 -6.86 -4.86 17.66
CA SER A 194 -7.23 -4.36 16.33
C SER A 194 -8.77 -4.26 16.21
N LEU A 195 -9.26 -3.14 15.70
CA LEU A 195 -10.68 -2.87 15.45
C LEU A 195 -11.09 -3.40 14.06
#